data_3d6a59829385585ca0408f3ce3f3c8fb
#
_entry.id   3d6a59829385585ca0408f3ce3f3c8fb
#
_cell.length_a   1.000
_cell.length_b   1.000
_cell.length_c   1.000
_cell.angle_alpha   90.00
_cell.angle_beta   90.00
_cell.angle_gamma   90.00
#
_symmetry.space_group_name_H-M   'P 1'
#
loop_
_entity.id
_entity.type
_entity.pdbx_description
1 polymer ?
#
loop_
_entity_poly.entity_id
_entity_poly.type
_entity_poly.pdbx_seq_one_letter_code
_entity_poly.pdbx_strand_id
1 'polypeptide(L)'
;MPQVMELRGDLELWARLKPLAESDDAEWVNVARDLDTWPGVREAARRQMRRGPSPRARKLYSPAALADERDREALGEMAAHGFQVRITATPLAQGTVIIDRRTMILTGPVLPAEAAHDRRTYTMSAAPALVGGAYALFEAAWESAADLAAFLGSGRPAIDAQTSRVLRALGSGATDAAAARHLGMSLRTYRRRVADLLVALNAGSRFQAGVRAGELGLTRPEDLP
;
A
#
# COMPACT_ATOMS: atom_id res chain seq x y z
N MET A 1 1.37 29.41 11.00
CA MET A 1 0.92 28.02 11.24
C MET A 1 2.11 27.21 11.71
N PRO A 2 1.97 26.25 12.64
CA PRO A 2 3.07 25.36 12.97
C PRO A 2 3.51 24.61 11.72
N GLN A 3 4.82 24.49 11.51
CA GLN A 3 5.35 23.81 10.32
C GLN A 3 5.11 22.30 10.34
N VAL A 4 4.83 21.74 11.51
CA VAL A 4 4.49 20.32 11.73
C VAL A 4 3.34 20.24 12.72
N MET A 5 2.36 19.39 12.44
CA MET A 5 1.14 19.21 13.21
C MET A 5 0.80 17.74 13.30
N GLU A 6 0.46 17.25 14.50
CA GLU A 6 -0.14 15.93 14.69
C GLU A 6 -1.66 16.04 14.57
N LEU A 7 -2.27 15.11 13.84
CA LEU A 7 -3.71 14.97 13.69
C LEU A 7 -4.13 13.63 14.27
N ARG A 8 -5.29 13.61 14.94
CA ARG A 8 -5.83 12.41 15.58
C ARG A 8 -7.15 12.02 14.93
N GLY A 9 -7.16 10.82 14.38
CA GLY A 9 -8.32 10.24 13.74
C GLY A 9 -8.64 10.76 12.35
N ASP A 10 -9.48 9.98 11.71
CA ASP A 10 -9.83 10.17 10.31
C ASP A 10 -10.65 11.45 10.08
N LEU A 11 -11.46 11.88 11.08
CA LEU A 11 -12.27 13.09 10.97
C LEU A 11 -11.42 14.35 10.91
N GLU A 12 -10.39 14.44 11.76
CA GLU A 12 -9.49 15.60 11.76
C GLU A 12 -8.67 15.65 10.47
N LEU A 13 -8.19 14.47 10.00
CA LEU A 13 -7.52 14.35 8.71
C LEU A 13 -8.39 14.91 7.58
N TRP A 14 -9.63 14.46 7.47
CA TRP A 14 -10.54 14.90 6.41
C TRP A 14 -10.90 16.37 6.49
N ALA A 15 -11.08 16.92 7.69
CA ALA A 15 -11.31 18.34 7.88
C ALA A 15 -10.16 19.19 7.34
N ARG A 16 -8.91 18.70 7.46
CA ARG A 16 -7.72 19.39 6.93
C ARG A 16 -7.51 19.16 5.44
N LEU A 17 -7.83 17.96 4.95
CA LEU A 17 -7.67 17.63 3.52
C LEU A 17 -8.74 18.29 2.63
N LYS A 18 -9.96 18.48 3.12
CA LYS A 18 -11.08 18.98 2.33
C LYS A 18 -10.76 20.27 1.57
N PRO A 19 -10.22 21.34 2.20
CA PRO A 19 -9.90 22.58 1.47
C PRO A 19 -8.84 22.39 0.39
N LEU A 20 -7.89 21.44 0.60
CA LEU A 20 -6.83 21.12 -0.36
C LEU A 20 -7.34 20.29 -1.53
N ALA A 21 -8.39 19.49 -1.29
CA ALA A 21 -9.00 18.62 -2.30
C ALA A 21 -10.03 19.36 -3.18
N GLU A 22 -10.39 20.59 -2.85
CA GLU A 22 -11.33 21.40 -3.64
C GLU A 22 -10.67 22.05 -4.87
N SER A 23 -9.34 22.05 -4.95
CA SER A 23 -8.61 22.55 -6.12
C SER A 23 -8.52 21.44 -7.18
N ASP A 24 -9.19 21.63 -8.32
CA ASP A 24 -9.19 20.67 -9.43
C ASP A 24 -7.80 20.53 -10.09
N ASP A 25 -6.92 21.53 -9.92
CA ASP A 25 -5.57 21.55 -10.48
C ASP A 25 -4.48 21.05 -9.54
N ALA A 26 -4.82 20.67 -8.32
CA ALA A 26 -3.83 20.22 -7.34
C ALA A 26 -3.08 18.97 -7.78
N GLU A 27 -1.75 18.98 -7.64
CA GLU A 27 -0.93 17.78 -7.80
C GLU A 27 -1.09 16.91 -6.54
N TRP A 28 -1.50 15.67 -6.74
CA TRP A 28 -1.64 14.69 -5.67
C TRP A 28 -0.67 13.55 -5.86
N VAL A 29 0.22 13.39 -4.92
CA VAL A 29 1.15 12.26 -4.83
C VAL A 29 0.75 11.40 -3.66
N ASN A 30 0.56 10.12 -3.87
CA ASN A 30 0.23 9.15 -2.84
C ASN A 30 1.18 7.96 -2.88
N VAL A 31 1.80 7.65 -1.75
CA VAL A 31 2.55 6.43 -1.52
C VAL A 31 1.79 5.60 -0.50
N ALA A 32 1.31 4.44 -0.89
CA ALA A 32 0.52 3.59 -0.04
C ALA A 32 0.89 2.12 -0.22
N ARG A 33 0.70 1.33 0.82
CA ARG A 33 0.86 -0.12 0.73
C ARG A 33 -0.25 -0.73 -0.14
N ASP A 34 -1.48 -0.35 0.17
CA ASP A 34 -2.72 -0.86 -0.38
C ASP A 34 -3.80 0.23 -0.35
N LEU A 35 -5.00 -0.10 -0.80
CA LEU A 35 -6.13 0.83 -0.82
C LEU A 35 -6.74 1.10 0.56
N ASP A 36 -6.34 0.35 1.60
CA ASP A 36 -6.80 0.55 2.97
C ASP A 36 -5.81 1.35 3.83
N THR A 37 -4.65 1.67 3.28
CA THR A 37 -3.63 2.52 3.93
C THR A 37 -4.21 3.88 4.34
N TRP A 38 -5.09 4.45 3.51
CA TRP A 38 -5.76 5.72 3.77
C TRP A 38 -7.26 5.53 3.93
N PRO A 39 -7.90 6.12 4.96
CA PRO A 39 -9.34 6.04 5.13
C PRO A 39 -10.06 6.71 3.96
N GLY A 40 -11.11 6.06 3.46
CA GLY A 40 -11.97 6.63 2.42
C GLY A 40 -11.32 6.86 1.04
N VAL A 41 -10.12 6.31 0.79
CA VAL A 41 -9.42 6.50 -0.50
C VAL A 41 -10.23 5.98 -1.68
N ARG A 42 -10.94 4.86 -1.51
CA ARG A 42 -11.79 4.28 -2.56
C ARG A 42 -12.95 5.22 -2.92
N GLU A 43 -13.57 5.80 -1.90
CA GLU A 43 -14.67 6.75 -2.06
C GLU A 43 -14.19 8.06 -2.69
N ALA A 44 -13.03 8.57 -2.26
CA ALA A 44 -12.41 9.76 -2.84
C ALA A 44 -12.04 9.53 -4.32
N ALA A 45 -11.48 8.37 -4.66
CA ALA A 45 -11.15 8.01 -6.04
C ALA A 45 -12.42 7.93 -6.91
N ARG A 46 -13.49 7.27 -6.43
CA ARG A 46 -14.77 7.22 -7.16
C ARG A 46 -15.38 8.59 -7.37
N ARG A 47 -15.30 9.49 -6.37
CA ARG A 47 -15.77 10.87 -6.54
C ARG A 47 -14.96 11.62 -7.59
N GLN A 48 -13.64 11.46 -7.59
CA GLN A 48 -12.78 12.09 -8.57
C GLN A 48 -13.02 11.54 -9.99
N MET A 49 -13.17 10.24 -10.15
CA MET A 49 -13.49 9.62 -11.45
C MET A 49 -14.80 10.17 -12.03
N ARG A 50 -15.80 10.44 -11.17
CA ARG A 50 -17.06 11.11 -11.62
C ARG A 50 -16.89 12.56 -12.07
N ARG A 51 -15.84 13.25 -11.61
CA ARG A 51 -15.53 14.63 -12.03
C ARG A 51 -14.74 14.69 -13.32
N GLY A 52 -14.06 13.61 -13.70
CA GLY A 52 -13.26 13.50 -14.91
C GLY A 52 -11.84 13.00 -14.67
N PRO A 53 -11.00 13.03 -15.71
CA PRO A 53 -9.62 12.56 -15.62
C PRO A 53 -8.82 13.33 -14.57
N SER A 54 -7.89 12.63 -13.90
CA SER A 54 -7.00 13.22 -12.89
C SER A 54 -5.52 13.00 -13.25
N PRO A 55 -5.02 13.68 -14.30
CA PRO A 55 -3.66 13.44 -14.82
C PRO A 55 -2.55 13.86 -13.86
N ARG A 56 -2.86 14.69 -12.87
CA ARG A 56 -1.92 15.15 -11.84
C ARG A 56 -1.94 14.28 -10.57
N ALA A 57 -2.77 13.22 -10.55
CA ALA A 57 -2.80 12.29 -9.44
C ALA A 57 -1.89 11.09 -9.72
N ARG A 58 -0.75 11.06 -9.03
CA ARG A 58 0.25 10.00 -9.10
C ARG A 58 0.17 9.11 -7.87
N LYS A 59 -0.02 7.82 -8.08
CA LYS A 59 -0.21 6.83 -7.02
C LYS A 59 0.83 5.73 -7.13
N LEU A 60 1.60 5.58 -6.06
CA LEU A 60 2.63 4.56 -5.95
C LEU A 60 2.19 3.54 -4.90
N TYR A 61 1.96 2.31 -5.33
CA TYR A 61 1.53 1.22 -4.45
C TYR A 61 2.58 0.13 -4.34
N SER A 62 2.53 -0.62 -3.25
CA SER A 62 3.30 -1.87 -3.15
C SER A 62 2.57 -3.00 -3.91
N PRO A 63 3.26 -4.11 -4.23
CA PRO A 63 2.62 -5.29 -4.82
C PRO A 63 1.48 -5.85 -3.96
N ALA A 64 1.46 -5.59 -2.64
CA ALA A 64 0.38 -6.01 -1.75
C ALA A 64 -0.98 -5.41 -2.13
N ALA A 65 -1.02 -4.26 -2.80
CA ALA A 65 -2.25 -3.67 -3.31
C ALA A 65 -2.93 -4.51 -4.40
N LEU A 66 -2.21 -5.48 -4.97
CA LEU A 66 -2.72 -6.38 -6.01
C LEU A 66 -3.11 -7.76 -5.46
N ALA A 67 -3.05 -7.96 -4.13
CA ALA A 67 -3.36 -9.24 -3.50
C ALA A 67 -4.87 -9.59 -3.55
N ASP A 68 -5.73 -8.59 -3.60
CA ASP A 68 -7.18 -8.75 -3.69
C ASP A 68 -7.68 -8.39 -5.10
N GLU A 69 -8.64 -9.17 -5.64
CA GLU A 69 -9.21 -8.94 -6.97
C GLU A 69 -9.92 -7.59 -7.06
N ARG A 70 -10.68 -7.23 -6.02
CA ARG A 70 -11.41 -5.95 -5.97
C ARG A 70 -10.46 -4.75 -6.00
N ASP A 71 -9.27 -4.91 -5.40
CA ASP A 71 -8.25 -3.86 -5.40
C ASP A 71 -7.59 -3.76 -6.76
N ARG A 72 -7.33 -4.89 -7.43
CA ARG A 72 -6.85 -4.91 -8.81
C ARG A 72 -7.82 -4.22 -9.75
N GLU A 73 -9.12 -4.54 -9.65
CA GLU A 73 -10.16 -3.90 -10.44
C GLU A 73 -10.22 -2.39 -10.17
N ALA A 74 -10.24 -1.98 -8.89
CA ALA A 74 -10.28 -0.58 -8.50
C ALA A 74 -9.06 0.22 -9.00
N LEU A 75 -7.85 -0.36 -8.94
CA LEU A 75 -6.64 0.26 -9.48
C LEU A 75 -6.68 0.36 -11.00
N GLY A 76 -7.21 -0.66 -11.68
CA GLY A 76 -7.45 -0.65 -13.13
C GLY A 76 -8.45 0.43 -13.54
N GLU A 77 -9.56 0.57 -12.81
CA GLU A 77 -10.53 1.65 -13.02
C GLU A 77 -9.90 3.04 -12.82
N MET A 78 -9.10 3.22 -11.77
CA MET A 78 -8.38 4.49 -11.56
C MET A 78 -7.46 4.81 -12.74
N ALA A 79 -6.67 3.83 -13.20
CA ALA A 79 -5.77 4.02 -14.33
C ALA A 79 -6.54 4.37 -15.62
N ALA A 80 -7.65 3.71 -15.89
CA ALA A 80 -8.52 3.99 -17.04
C ALA A 80 -9.13 5.41 -16.98
N HIS A 81 -9.28 5.99 -15.78
CA HIS A 81 -9.78 7.36 -15.59
C HIS A 81 -8.65 8.41 -15.43
N GLY A 82 -7.43 8.08 -15.89
CA GLY A 82 -6.32 9.02 -15.99
C GLY A 82 -5.49 9.21 -14.72
N PHE A 83 -5.71 8.43 -13.65
CA PHE A 83 -4.76 8.37 -12.56
C PHE A 83 -3.50 7.65 -13.02
N GLN A 84 -2.35 8.21 -12.69
CA GLN A 84 -1.08 7.52 -12.93
C GLN A 84 -0.81 6.55 -11.77
N VAL A 85 -0.90 5.26 -12.04
CA VAL A 85 -0.71 4.20 -11.03
C VAL A 85 0.53 3.40 -11.36
N ARG A 86 1.48 3.34 -10.42
CA ARG A 86 2.69 2.52 -10.53
C ARG A 86 2.85 1.62 -9.31
N ILE A 87 3.57 0.52 -9.52
CA ILE A 87 3.86 -0.49 -8.50
C ILE A 87 5.35 -0.54 -8.24
N THR A 88 5.73 -0.48 -6.96
CA THR A 88 7.13 -0.58 -6.54
C THR A 88 7.30 -1.54 -5.36
N ALA A 89 8.38 -2.32 -5.37
CA ALA A 89 8.83 -3.11 -4.23
C ALA A 89 9.76 -2.29 -3.28
N THR A 90 10.17 -1.08 -3.68
CA THR A 90 11.05 -0.24 -2.87
C THR A 90 10.35 0.13 -1.56
N PRO A 91 10.99 -0.09 -0.40
CA PRO A 91 10.42 0.31 0.89
C PRO A 91 10.45 1.84 1.00
N LEU A 92 9.31 2.45 0.80
CA LEU A 92 9.06 3.85 1.10
C LEU A 92 8.18 3.97 2.34
N ALA A 93 8.11 5.15 2.92
CA ALA A 93 7.13 5.46 3.96
C ALA A 93 5.71 5.28 3.39
N GLN A 94 5.20 4.06 3.49
CA GLN A 94 3.87 3.69 3.03
C GLN A 94 2.84 4.39 3.90
N GLY A 95 2.05 5.27 3.30
CA GLY A 95 1.17 6.18 4.02
C GLY A 95 1.69 7.61 3.95
N THR A 96 2.20 8.01 2.78
CA THR A 96 2.59 9.40 2.48
C THR A 96 1.67 9.98 1.42
N VAL A 97 1.14 11.17 1.68
CA VAL A 97 0.46 12.01 0.68
C VAL A 97 1.20 13.32 0.59
N ILE A 98 1.49 13.79 -0.62
CA ILE A 98 2.04 15.13 -0.85
C ILE A 98 1.11 15.86 -1.81
N ILE A 99 0.79 17.11 -1.46
CA ILE A 99 -0.14 17.96 -2.20
C ILE A 99 0.60 19.21 -2.64
N ASP A 100 0.60 19.50 -3.94
CA ASP A 100 1.23 20.67 -4.57
C ASP A 100 2.68 20.91 -4.17
N ARG A 101 3.41 19.86 -3.74
CA ARG A 101 4.79 19.97 -3.22
C ARG A 101 4.91 20.96 -2.05
N ARG A 102 3.81 21.25 -1.37
CA ARG A 102 3.73 22.24 -0.28
C ARG A 102 3.28 21.64 1.04
N THR A 103 2.48 20.57 0.97
CA THR A 103 1.94 19.91 2.14
C THR A 103 2.21 18.42 2.05
N MET A 104 2.74 17.85 3.12
CA MET A 104 2.94 16.43 3.27
C MET A 104 2.14 15.91 4.46
N ILE A 105 1.55 14.74 4.32
CA ILE A 105 0.87 14.01 5.39
C ILE A 105 1.46 12.61 5.45
N LEU A 106 1.81 12.18 6.64
CA LEU A 106 2.30 10.84 6.94
C LEU A 106 1.31 10.13 7.86
N THR A 107 1.04 8.85 7.61
CA THR A 107 0.36 8.01 8.60
C THR A 107 1.30 7.68 9.74
N GLY A 108 0.83 7.87 10.97
CA GLY A 108 1.52 7.41 12.18
C GLY A 108 1.20 5.94 12.50
N PRO A 109 1.78 5.41 13.59
CA PRO A 109 1.46 4.08 14.07
C PRO A 109 0.00 4.00 14.51
N VAL A 110 -0.60 2.82 14.37
CA VAL A 110 -1.94 2.55 14.92
C VAL A 110 -1.82 2.38 16.42
N LEU A 111 -2.50 3.21 17.20
CA LEU A 111 -2.48 3.15 18.67
C LEU A 111 -3.22 1.90 19.19
N PRO A 112 -2.83 1.37 20.39
CA PRO A 112 -3.49 0.24 21.02
C PRO A 112 -4.99 0.48 21.29
N ALA A 113 -5.74 -0.61 21.49
CA ALA A 113 -7.21 -0.64 21.52
C ALA A 113 -7.91 0.18 22.64
N GLU A 114 -7.19 0.62 23.66
CA GLU A 114 -7.75 1.36 24.80
C GLU A 114 -8.16 2.81 24.46
N ALA A 115 -7.70 3.34 23.31
CA ALA A 115 -8.13 4.65 22.78
C ALA A 115 -9.20 4.43 21.68
N ALA A 116 -10.43 4.13 22.05
CA ALA A 116 -11.40 3.40 21.24
C ALA A 116 -11.99 4.15 20.01
N HIS A 117 -11.77 5.43 19.76
CA HIS A 117 -12.42 6.15 18.67
C HIS A 117 -11.48 6.82 17.66
N ASP A 118 -10.16 6.86 17.93
CA ASP A 118 -9.20 7.59 17.12
C ASP A 118 -7.85 6.86 17.04
N ARG A 119 -7.85 5.64 16.49
CA ARG A 119 -6.67 4.77 16.47
C ARG A 119 -5.58 5.22 15.51
N ARG A 120 -5.91 6.05 14.54
CA ARG A 120 -4.96 6.50 13.53
C ARG A 120 -4.45 7.88 13.90
N THR A 121 -3.15 8.03 13.83
CA THR A 121 -2.50 9.34 13.95
C THR A 121 -1.88 9.72 12.62
N TYR A 122 -1.79 11.01 12.37
CA TYR A 122 -1.19 11.55 11.17
C TYR A 122 -0.27 12.71 11.52
N THR A 123 0.80 12.84 10.79
CA THR A 123 1.68 14.02 10.87
C THR A 123 1.53 14.83 9.60
N MET A 124 1.07 16.06 9.71
CA MET A 124 0.98 17.01 8.60
C MET A 124 2.14 18.01 8.70
N SER A 125 2.84 18.22 7.60
CA SER A 125 3.94 19.20 7.54
C SER A 125 3.82 20.08 6.31
N ALA A 126 4.10 21.37 6.49
CA ALA A 126 4.30 22.36 5.43
C ALA A 126 5.74 22.90 5.44
N ALA A 127 6.68 22.25 6.15
CA ALA A 127 8.08 22.63 6.18
C ALA A 127 8.73 22.34 4.80
N PRO A 128 9.24 23.35 4.07
CA PRO A 128 9.68 23.15 2.68
C PRO A 128 10.77 22.09 2.53
N ALA A 129 11.72 22.04 3.48
CA ALA A 129 12.82 21.07 3.43
C ALA A 129 12.33 19.63 3.60
N LEU A 130 11.33 19.39 4.51
CA LEU A 130 10.76 18.07 4.73
C LEU A 130 9.92 17.64 3.53
N VAL A 131 9.06 18.52 3.04
CA VAL A 131 8.19 18.23 1.89
C VAL A 131 9.04 17.99 0.64
N GLY A 132 10.05 18.84 0.40
CA GLY A 132 10.96 18.71 -0.74
C GLY A 132 11.78 17.41 -0.70
N GLY A 133 12.29 17.04 0.49
CA GLY A 133 13.01 15.77 0.67
C GLY A 133 12.12 14.55 0.43
N ALA A 134 10.90 14.53 1.01
CA ALA A 134 9.96 13.45 0.77
C ALA A 134 9.52 13.35 -0.70
N TYR A 135 9.34 14.50 -1.36
CA TYR A 135 8.99 14.53 -2.78
C TYR A 135 10.14 14.01 -3.66
N ALA A 136 11.39 14.35 -3.35
CA ALA A 136 12.55 13.83 -4.09
C ALA A 136 12.68 12.29 -3.95
N LEU A 137 12.43 11.75 -2.76
CA LEU A 137 12.40 10.30 -2.54
C LEU A 137 11.27 9.64 -3.34
N PHE A 138 10.10 10.28 -3.38
CA PHE A 138 9.00 9.81 -4.21
C PHE A 138 9.38 9.79 -5.69
N GLU A 139 9.98 10.86 -6.22
CA GLU A 139 10.39 10.92 -7.63
C GLU A 139 11.38 9.80 -8.00
N ALA A 140 12.38 9.57 -7.16
CA ALA A 140 13.35 8.51 -7.38
C ALA A 140 12.68 7.11 -7.43
N ALA A 141 11.71 6.87 -6.53
CA ALA A 141 10.96 5.64 -6.53
C ALA A 141 9.98 5.54 -7.71
N TRP A 142 9.38 6.66 -8.09
CA TRP A 142 8.47 6.75 -9.23
C TRP A 142 9.15 6.39 -10.55
N GLU A 143 10.36 6.88 -10.77
CA GLU A 143 11.14 6.58 -11.98
C GLU A 143 11.47 5.09 -12.10
N SER A 144 11.75 4.43 -10.98
CA SER A 144 12.09 3.01 -10.95
C SER A 144 10.87 2.07 -10.88
N ALA A 145 9.66 2.61 -10.62
CA ALA A 145 8.44 1.84 -10.47
C ALA A 145 7.87 1.40 -11.82
N ALA A 146 7.30 0.20 -11.85
CA ALA A 146 6.60 -0.31 -13.02
C ALA A 146 5.19 0.31 -13.15
N ASP A 147 4.80 0.68 -14.36
CA ASP A 147 3.42 1.00 -14.66
C ASP A 147 2.49 -0.17 -14.31
N LEU A 148 1.25 0.11 -13.88
CA LEU A 148 0.31 -0.92 -13.44
C LEU A 148 0.07 -1.97 -14.53
N ALA A 149 -0.14 -1.56 -15.78
CA ALA A 149 -0.41 -2.49 -16.89
C ALA A 149 0.83 -3.34 -17.20
N ALA A 150 2.02 -2.72 -17.22
CA ALA A 150 3.28 -3.43 -17.39
C ALA A 150 3.55 -4.41 -16.25
N PHE A 151 3.24 -4.02 -15.00
CA PHE A 151 3.37 -4.89 -13.84
C PHE A 151 2.46 -6.12 -13.93
N LEU A 152 1.19 -5.92 -14.26
CA LEU A 152 0.21 -7.01 -14.44
C LEU A 152 0.57 -7.92 -15.61
N GLY A 153 1.12 -7.36 -16.70
CA GLY A 153 1.57 -8.11 -17.89
C GLY A 153 2.91 -8.84 -17.68
N SER A 154 3.66 -8.56 -16.64
CA SER A 154 5.02 -9.11 -16.41
C SER A 154 5.06 -10.57 -15.92
N GLY A 155 3.93 -11.26 -15.84
CA GLY A 155 3.85 -12.64 -15.32
C GLY A 155 4.20 -12.77 -13.84
N ARG A 156 4.29 -11.65 -13.12
CA ARG A 156 4.49 -11.68 -11.66
C ARG A 156 3.27 -12.32 -11.01
N PRO A 157 3.48 -13.20 -10.04
CA PRO A 157 2.39 -13.96 -9.44
C PRO A 157 1.42 -13.01 -8.75
N ALA A 158 0.16 -13.06 -9.17
CA ALA A 158 -0.93 -12.48 -8.38
C ALA A 158 -1.11 -13.36 -7.14
N ILE A 159 -0.63 -12.88 -6.00
CA ILE A 159 -0.79 -13.56 -4.72
C ILE A 159 -2.07 -13.04 -4.07
N ASP A 160 -3.08 -13.90 -3.94
CA ASP A 160 -4.34 -13.57 -3.27
C ASP A 160 -4.13 -13.32 -1.76
N ALA A 161 -5.11 -12.71 -1.11
CA ALA A 161 -5.04 -12.38 0.31
C ALA A 161 -4.80 -13.62 1.20
N GLN A 162 -5.32 -14.79 0.81
CA GLN A 162 -5.13 -16.03 1.56
C GLN A 162 -3.70 -16.56 1.37
N THR A 163 -3.17 -16.51 0.17
CA THR A 163 -1.79 -16.90 -0.14
C THR A 163 -0.78 -15.95 0.54
N SER A 164 -1.11 -14.66 0.64
CA SER A 164 -0.32 -13.69 1.43
C SER A 164 -0.29 -14.03 2.92
N ARG A 165 -1.40 -14.52 3.49
CA ARG A 165 -1.45 -15.02 4.88
C ARG A 165 -0.59 -16.28 5.05
N VAL A 166 -0.62 -17.19 4.08
CA VAL A 166 0.25 -18.40 4.08
C VAL A 166 1.71 -18.02 3.98
N LEU A 167 2.06 -17.06 3.13
CA LEU A 167 3.44 -16.55 2.99
C LEU A 167 3.96 -15.97 4.31
N ARG A 168 3.17 -15.14 5.00
CA ARG A 168 3.52 -14.62 6.33
C ARG A 168 3.70 -15.73 7.36
N ALA A 169 2.77 -16.69 7.40
CA ALA A 169 2.89 -17.83 8.30
C ALA A 169 4.11 -18.71 7.98
N LEU A 170 4.52 -18.78 6.72
CA LEU A 170 5.74 -19.45 6.30
C LEU A 170 6.99 -18.73 6.82
N GLY A 171 6.99 -17.39 6.77
CA GLY A 171 8.09 -16.54 7.25
C GLY A 171 8.22 -16.48 8.77
N SER A 172 7.18 -16.81 9.53
CA SER A 172 7.20 -16.79 11.01
C SER A 172 8.01 -17.91 11.67
N GLY A 173 8.57 -18.84 10.89
CA GLY A 173 9.29 -20.00 11.43
C GLY A 173 8.42 -21.05 12.12
N ALA A 174 7.08 -20.87 12.17
CA ALA A 174 6.15 -21.80 12.78
C ALA A 174 6.13 -23.15 12.03
N THR A 175 5.87 -24.25 12.75
CA THR A 175 5.62 -25.54 12.10
C THR A 175 4.36 -25.49 11.25
N ASP A 176 4.28 -26.34 10.21
CA ASP A 176 3.10 -26.43 9.34
C ASP A 176 1.79 -26.62 10.12
N ALA A 177 1.84 -27.42 11.20
CA ALA A 177 0.67 -27.69 12.03
C ALA A 177 0.26 -26.45 12.85
N ALA A 178 1.21 -25.69 13.36
CA ALA A 178 0.95 -24.45 14.09
C ALA A 178 0.42 -23.37 13.14
N ALA A 179 1.03 -23.19 11.99
CA ALA A 179 0.60 -22.25 10.96
C ALA A 179 -0.80 -22.56 10.44
N ALA A 180 -1.12 -23.84 10.17
CA ALA A 180 -2.44 -24.29 9.74
C ALA A 180 -3.52 -23.94 10.78
N ARG A 181 -3.25 -24.23 12.07
CA ARG A 181 -4.17 -23.90 13.17
C ARG A 181 -4.38 -22.38 13.29
N HIS A 182 -3.30 -21.61 13.24
CA HIS A 182 -3.36 -20.14 13.30
C HIS A 182 -4.21 -19.56 12.17
N LEU A 183 -4.12 -20.13 10.98
CA LEU A 183 -4.88 -19.71 9.80
C LEU A 183 -6.30 -20.31 9.72
N GLY A 184 -6.71 -21.15 10.70
CA GLY A 184 -8.04 -21.78 10.71
C GLY A 184 -8.25 -22.78 9.57
N MET A 185 -7.19 -23.49 9.12
CA MET A 185 -7.28 -24.44 8.03
C MET A 185 -6.68 -25.80 8.40
N SER A 186 -7.05 -26.86 7.64
CA SER A 186 -6.44 -28.18 7.83
C SER A 186 -4.96 -28.18 7.40
N LEU A 187 -4.15 -29.03 8.02
CA LEU A 187 -2.74 -29.21 7.63
C LEU A 187 -2.57 -29.58 6.14
N ARG A 188 -3.48 -30.40 5.61
CA ARG A 188 -3.53 -30.74 4.17
C ARG A 188 -3.75 -29.52 3.30
N THR A 189 -4.69 -28.67 3.68
CA THR A 189 -5.00 -27.42 2.96
C THR A 189 -3.81 -26.48 3.01
N TYR A 190 -3.19 -26.31 4.19
CA TYR A 190 -2.01 -25.49 4.34
C TYR A 190 -0.86 -25.93 3.43
N ARG A 191 -0.52 -27.22 3.46
CA ARG A 191 0.56 -27.77 2.61
C ARG A 191 0.28 -27.59 1.12
N ARG A 192 -0.98 -27.76 0.69
CA ARG A 192 -1.36 -27.48 -0.69
C ARG A 192 -1.14 -26.01 -1.04
N ARG A 193 -1.56 -25.08 -0.18
CA ARG A 193 -1.37 -23.64 -0.39
C ARG A 193 0.11 -23.25 -0.41
N VAL A 194 0.94 -23.89 0.40
CA VAL A 194 2.41 -23.70 0.32
C VAL A 194 2.94 -24.19 -1.02
N ALA A 195 2.51 -25.34 -1.52
CA ALA A 195 2.91 -25.81 -2.84
C ALA A 195 2.47 -24.86 -3.96
N ASP A 196 1.23 -24.39 -3.93
CA ASP A 196 0.70 -23.40 -4.87
C ASP A 196 1.52 -22.09 -4.84
N LEU A 197 1.90 -21.64 -3.64
CA LEU A 197 2.76 -20.48 -3.43
C LEU A 197 4.17 -20.67 -4.03
N LEU A 198 4.77 -21.85 -3.83
CA LEU A 198 6.09 -22.18 -4.42
C LEU A 198 6.04 -22.11 -5.95
N VAL A 199 4.99 -22.67 -6.54
CA VAL A 199 4.78 -22.60 -8.00
C VAL A 199 4.59 -21.15 -8.43
N ALA A 200 3.73 -20.40 -7.76
CA ALA A 200 3.46 -19.00 -8.09
C ALA A 200 4.73 -18.12 -8.02
N LEU A 201 5.61 -18.38 -7.06
CA LEU A 201 6.87 -17.65 -6.91
C LEU A 201 8.00 -18.23 -7.77
N ASN A 202 7.75 -19.28 -8.55
CA ASN A 202 8.79 -20.04 -9.27
C ASN A 202 9.96 -20.41 -8.34
N ALA A 203 9.66 -20.96 -7.17
CA ALA A 203 10.61 -21.30 -6.12
C ALA A 203 10.64 -22.82 -5.88
N GLY A 204 11.82 -23.40 -5.85
CA GLY A 204 12.02 -24.83 -5.58
C GLY A 204 12.05 -25.19 -4.10
N SER A 205 12.09 -24.20 -3.20
CA SER A 205 12.09 -24.40 -1.75
C SER A 205 11.42 -23.26 -1.01
N ARG A 206 11.03 -23.49 0.26
CA ARG A 206 10.45 -22.47 1.14
C ARG A 206 11.39 -21.27 1.36
N PHE A 207 12.69 -21.56 1.51
CA PHE A 207 13.69 -20.52 1.64
C PHE A 207 13.75 -19.65 0.38
N GLN A 208 13.80 -20.29 -0.79
CA GLN A 208 13.81 -19.57 -2.07
C GLN A 208 12.52 -18.77 -2.29
N ALA A 209 11.36 -19.28 -1.84
CA ALA A 209 10.11 -18.55 -1.87
C ALA A 209 10.16 -17.30 -0.99
N GLY A 210 10.75 -17.39 0.21
CA GLY A 210 10.95 -16.24 1.09
C GLY A 210 11.84 -15.17 0.47
N VAL A 211 12.97 -15.56 -0.12
CA VAL A 211 13.87 -14.64 -0.84
C VAL A 211 13.13 -13.95 -1.99
N ARG A 212 12.46 -14.73 -2.84
CA ARG A 212 11.68 -14.19 -3.97
C ARG A 212 10.54 -13.28 -3.54
N ALA A 213 9.85 -13.64 -2.46
CA ALA A 213 8.80 -12.81 -1.88
C ALA A 213 9.36 -11.47 -1.39
N GLY A 214 10.55 -11.47 -0.78
CA GLY A 214 11.26 -10.25 -0.39
C GLY A 214 11.64 -9.38 -1.61
N GLU A 215 12.25 -9.98 -2.65
CA GLU A 215 12.60 -9.30 -3.90
C GLU A 215 11.37 -8.68 -4.60
N LEU A 216 10.22 -9.32 -4.48
CA LEU A 216 8.95 -8.85 -5.04
C LEU A 216 8.20 -7.88 -4.13
N GLY A 217 8.70 -7.60 -2.91
CA GLY A 217 8.05 -6.74 -1.93
C GLY A 217 6.74 -7.31 -1.36
N LEU A 218 6.58 -8.63 -1.36
CA LEU A 218 5.39 -9.32 -0.87
C LEU A 218 5.43 -9.60 0.64
N THR A 219 6.61 -9.45 1.26
CA THR A 219 6.83 -9.59 2.71
C THR A 219 7.43 -8.30 3.27
N ARG A 220 7.17 -8.02 4.54
CA ARG A 220 7.79 -6.90 5.27
C ARG A 220 8.88 -7.42 6.21
N PRO A 221 9.89 -6.59 6.56
CA PRO A 221 10.79 -6.89 7.65
C PRO A 221 10.07 -7.15 8.98
N GLU A 222 8.97 -6.43 9.23
CA GLU A 222 8.10 -6.58 10.41
C GLU A 222 7.18 -7.82 10.37
N ASP A 223 7.04 -8.49 9.25
CA ASP A 223 6.32 -9.77 9.12
C ASP A 223 7.23 -10.98 9.42
N LEU A 224 8.54 -10.73 9.62
CA LEU A 224 9.53 -11.72 10.01
C LEU A 224 9.77 -11.65 11.53
N PRO A 225 9.92 -12.77 12.23
CA PRO A 225 10.17 -12.81 13.67
C PRO A 225 11.50 -12.19 14.05
#